data_66b3b8e7324ebe0cfdf6e005e749d2e1
#
_entry.id   66b3b8e7324ebe0cfdf6e005e749d2e1
#
_cell.length_a   1.000
_cell.length_b   1.000
_cell.length_c   1.000
_cell.angle_alpha   90.00
_cell.angle_beta   90.00
_cell.angle_gamma   90.00
#
_symmetry.space_group_name_H-M   'P 1'
#
loop_
_entity.id
_entity.type
_entity.pdbx_description
1 polymer ?
#
loop_
_entity_poly.entity_id
_entity_poly.type
_entity_poly.pdbx_seq_one_letter_code
_entity_poly.pdbx_strand_id
1 'polypeptide(L)'
;MKERYHISGMTCSACSAHVEKAANKLKGVERASVNLLTETMEITYDEEQLSARHIVEAVEKAGYGASLIDGGRRQSGSLQREGVSGDRERADKRGAEEGRGTRDVGREGGMREELRRQALEEDRGMKWRLGISVACLIPLMYVAMYHMYHSLLHIPVPQFMLQVFHGNENAMILAMTQLLLLLPILYMNRKFFAVGFKTLAHLNPNMDSLIAIGASAAVGYGIFAMYRIGWGLGHGNAELVERYSHDLYFESAGTILTLITVGKYLESRSKRKTGDAITRLMDLSPRLAVVLGEDGQEREIPTEEVCRGDIFLVKPGSLVPVDGTVLEGASSVDEAAITGESIPVEKQKGDRVVSATMNKAGFLKCRADRVGEDTTLSQIIRLVEEAGGSKAPIAQLADKVAGVFVP
;
A
#
# COMPACT_ATOMS: atom_id res chain seq x y z
N MET A 1 22.33 12.09 6.81
CA MET A 1 21.76 11.81 5.46
C MET A 1 20.27 11.61 5.54
N LYS A 2 19.52 11.94 4.46
CA LYS A 2 18.09 11.69 4.36
C LYS A 2 17.84 10.74 3.18
N GLU A 3 17.19 9.62 3.40
CA GLU A 3 16.92 8.61 2.39
C GLU A 3 15.47 8.14 2.44
N ARG A 4 14.98 7.62 1.31
CA ARG A 4 13.62 7.12 1.17
C ARG A 4 13.66 5.65 0.74
N TYR A 5 12.91 4.80 1.43
CA TYR A 5 12.82 3.37 1.20
C TYR A 5 11.40 2.97 0.85
N HIS A 6 11.23 2.06 -0.09
CA HIS A 6 9.96 1.36 -0.30
C HIS A 6 9.87 0.18 0.67
N ILE A 7 8.76 0.08 1.39
CA ILE A 7 8.53 -0.93 2.41
C ILE A 7 7.39 -1.85 1.97
N SER A 8 7.71 -3.08 1.61
CA SER A 8 6.73 -4.07 1.19
C SER A 8 6.19 -4.90 2.36
N GLY A 9 4.94 -5.36 2.24
CA GLY A 9 4.31 -6.21 3.24
C GLY A 9 3.56 -5.48 4.35
N MET A 10 3.45 -4.16 4.29
CA MET A 10 2.64 -3.37 5.21
C MET A 10 1.17 -3.42 4.78
N THR A 11 0.32 -4.07 5.58
CA THR A 11 -1.13 -4.19 5.29
C THR A 11 -2.00 -3.35 6.21
N CYS A 12 -1.43 -2.81 7.29
CA CYS A 12 -2.17 -2.08 8.30
C CYS A 12 -1.32 -1.01 8.98
N SER A 13 -2.00 -0.11 9.68
CA SER A 13 -1.34 0.99 10.43
C SER A 13 -0.45 0.50 11.57
N ALA A 14 -0.75 -0.66 12.17
CA ALA A 14 0.15 -1.29 13.14
C ALA A 14 1.46 -1.72 12.49
N CYS A 15 1.41 -2.19 11.24
CA CYS A 15 2.59 -2.56 10.46
C CYS A 15 3.51 -1.36 10.25
N SER A 16 2.96 -0.21 9.79
CA SER A 16 3.77 1.01 9.59
C SER A 16 4.36 1.52 10.90
N ALA A 17 3.60 1.49 12.01
CA ALA A 17 4.13 1.86 13.34
C ALA A 17 5.23 0.90 13.83
N HIS A 18 5.14 -0.37 13.48
CA HIS A 18 6.15 -1.37 13.83
C HIS A 18 7.45 -1.13 13.08
N VAL A 19 7.37 -0.88 11.77
CA VAL A 19 8.53 -0.51 10.94
C VAL A 19 9.16 0.78 11.45
N GLU A 20 8.35 1.82 11.69
CA GLU A 20 8.80 3.11 12.21
C GLU A 20 9.51 2.97 13.57
N LYS A 21 8.93 2.18 14.49
CA LYS A 21 9.55 1.88 15.79
C LYS A 21 10.83 1.07 15.65
N ALA A 22 10.90 0.12 14.71
CA ALA A 22 12.11 -0.67 14.45
C ALA A 22 13.24 0.21 13.91
N ALA A 23 12.93 1.11 12.96
CA ALA A 23 13.88 2.04 12.39
C ALA A 23 14.37 3.09 13.42
N ASN A 24 13.46 3.67 14.21
CA ASN A 24 13.81 4.67 15.23
C ASN A 24 14.60 4.09 16.43
N LYS A 25 14.66 2.75 16.60
CA LYS A 25 15.49 2.09 17.61
C LYS A 25 16.96 1.96 17.22
N LEU A 26 17.29 2.14 15.95
CA LEU A 26 18.67 2.04 15.48
C LEU A 26 19.49 3.21 16.00
N LYS A 27 20.70 2.92 16.50
CA LYS A 27 21.63 3.97 16.91
C LYS A 27 22.08 4.75 15.68
N GLY A 28 22.04 6.06 15.73
CA GLY A 28 22.38 6.92 14.60
C GLY A 28 21.17 7.40 13.78
N VAL A 29 19.95 6.90 14.05
CA VAL A 29 18.73 7.43 13.44
C VAL A 29 18.25 8.64 14.25
N GLU A 30 18.09 9.77 13.55
CA GLU A 30 17.52 10.98 14.10
C GLU A 30 15.99 10.96 14.04
N ARG A 31 15.45 10.53 12.89
CA ARG A 31 14.01 10.41 12.67
C ARG A 31 13.72 9.44 11.54
N ALA A 32 12.79 8.52 11.77
CA ALA A 32 12.17 7.72 10.71
C ALA A 32 10.65 7.95 10.73
N SER A 33 10.06 8.13 9.55
CA SER A 33 8.62 8.29 9.35
C SER A 33 8.16 7.34 8.25
N VAL A 34 7.10 6.59 8.50
CA VAL A 34 6.59 5.58 7.57
C VAL A 34 5.21 5.98 7.07
N ASN A 35 5.08 6.09 5.74
CA ASN A 35 3.80 6.34 5.08
C ASN A 35 3.23 5.02 4.55
N LEU A 36 2.06 4.63 5.08
CA LEU A 36 1.37 3.41 4.69
C LEU A 36 0.70 3.50 3.31
N LEU A 37 0.32 4.71 2.85
CA LEU A 37 -0.38 4.89 1.58
C LEU A 37 0.56 4.74 0.39
N THR A 38 1.74 5.32 0.53
CA THR A 38 2.79 5.28 -0.50
C THR A 38 3.74 4.10 -0.30
N GLU A 39 3.55 3.32 0.79
CA GLU A 39 4.44 2.23 1.20
C GLU A 39 5.91 2.65 1.31
N THR A 40 6.14 3.89 1.75
CA THR A 40 7.47 4.48 1.85
C THR A 40 7.86 4.77 3.30
N MET A 41 9.16 4.67 3.58
CA MET A 41 9.78 5.13 4.81
C MET A 41 10.81 6.20 4.47
N GLU A 42 10.66 7.36 5.07
CA GLU A 42 11.66 8.43 5.03
C GLU A 42 12.47 8.37 6.34
N ILE A 43 13.79 8.30 6.23
CA ILE A 43 14.67 8.17 7.38
C ILE A 43 15.81 9.19 7.30
N THR A 44 16.04 9.89 8.40
CA THR A 44 17.19 10.78 8.60
C THR A 44 18.13 10.13 9.60
N TYR A 45 19.39 9.93 9.21
CA TYR A 45 20.37 9.22 10.03
C TYR A 45 21.79 9.72 9.80
N ASP A 46 22.68 9.39 10.72
CA ASP A 46 24.11 9.69 10.67
C ASP A 46 24.86 8.59 9.92
N GLU A 47 25.47 8.95 8.78
CA GLU A 47 26.21 8.02 7.91
C GLU A 47 27.48 7.44 8.57
N GLU A 48 28.06 8.15 9.53
CA GLU A 48 29.23 7.65 10.24
C GLU A 48 28.89 6.49 11.20
N GLN A 49 27.64 6.42 11.66
CA GLN A 49 27.17 5.41 12.63
C GLN A 49 26.31 4.32 12.02
N LEU A 50 25.63 4.60 10.90
CA LEU A 50 24.64 3.68 10.32
C LEU A 50 24.74 3.67 8.79
N SER A 51 24.60 2.50 8.18
CA SER A 51 24.57 2.35 6.74
C SER A 51 23.17 1.91 6.27
N ALA A 52 22.84 2.20 5.00
CA ALA A 52 21.60 1.78 4.34
C ALA A 52 21.31 0.28 4.51
N ARG A 53 22.35 -0.55 4.51
CA ARG A 53 22.23 -2.01 4.71
C ARG A 53 21.69 -2.37 6.09
N HIS A 54 22.14 -1.70 7.14
CA HIS A 54 21.64 -1.93 8.50
C HIS A 54 20.17 -1.53 8.66
N ILE A 55 19.74 -0.49 7.93
CA ILE A 55 18.32 -0.06 7.91
C ILE A 55 17.47 -1.15 7.27
N VAL A 56 17.86 -1.66 6.10
CA VAL A 56 17.18 -2.76 5.42
C VAL A 56 17.10 -4.01 6.31
N GLU A 57 18.22 -4.43 6.91
CA GLU A 57 18.25 -5.59 7.80
C GLU A 57 17.34 -5.43 9.04
N ALA A 58 17.23 -4.21 9.58
CA ALA A 58 16.35 -3.96 10.73
C ALA A 58 14.86 -4.06 10.35
N VAL A 59 14.49 -3.57 9.17
CA VAL A 59 13.13 -3.69 8.64
C VAL A 59 12.81 -5.14 8.29
N GLU A 60 13.75 -5.88 7.70
CA GLU A 60 13.59 -7.31 7.41
C GLU A 60 13.45 -8.14 8.69
N LYS A 61 14.22 -7.85 9.72
CA LYS A 61 14.06 -8.47 11.06
C LYS A 61 12.71 -8.18 11.69
N ALA A 62 12.14 -7.01 11.40
CA ALA A 62 10.78 -6.69 11.82
C ALA A 62 9.71 -7.42 10.99
N GLY A 63 10.10 -8.15 9.93
CA GLY A 63 9.22 -8.99 9.12
C GLY A 63 8.66 -8.34 7.87
N TYR A 64 9.24 -7.23 7.42
CA TYR A 64 8.84 -6.46 6.24
C TYR A 64 9.99 -6.38 5.24
N GLY A 65 9.69 -6.20 3.95
CA GLY A 65 10.74 -5.95 2.96
C GLY A 65 11.07 -4.47 2.88
N ALA A 66 12.35 -4.12 2.65
CA ALA A 66 12.78 -2.74 2.41
C ALA A 66 13.69 -2.66 1.20
N SER A 67 13.47 -1.69 0.32
CA SER A 67 14.33 -1.37 -0.81
C SER A 67 14.52 0.13 -0.94
N LEU A 68 15.74 0.59 -1.21
CA LEU A 68 16.04 2.00 -1.39
C LEU A 68 15.37 2.51 -2.68
N ILE A 69 14.61 3.61 -2.59
CA ILE A 69 13.89 4.18 -3.74
C ILE A 69 14.79 5.13 -4.50
N ASP A 70 15.56 5.97 -3.81
CA ASP A 70 16.63 6.77 -4.38
C ASP A 70 17.48 7.40 -3.27
N GLY A 71 18.80 7.34 -3.45
CA GLY A 71 19.76 8.09 -2.66
C GLY A 71 20.36 9.16 -3.56
N GLY A 72 19.90 10.37 -3.43
CA GLY A 72 20.53 11.51 -4.07
C GLY A 72 22.02 11.57 -3.74
N ARG A 73 22.87 11.52 -4.80
CA ARG A 73 24.31 11.63 -4.80
C ARG A 73 25.14 10.38 -4.50
N ARG A 74 25.45 9.65 -5.55
CA ARG A 74 26.68 8.85 -5.56
C ARG A 74 27.90 9.79 -5.51
N GLN A 75 28.48 9.98 -4.34
CA GLN A 75 29.89 10.31 -4.27
C GLN A 75 30.68 9.04 -4.61
N SER A 76 31.48 9.14 -5.68
CA SER A 76 32.47 8.15 -6.10
C SER A 76 33.50 7.96 -4.98
N GLY A 77 33.31 6.91 -4.19
CA GLY A 77 34.35 6.36 -3.31
C GLY A 77 35.14 5.32 -4.10
N SER A 78 36.37 5.64 -4.37
CA SER A 78 37.39 4.81 -4.99
C SER A 78 37.54 3.49 -4.26
N LEU A 79 37.21 2.37 -4.92
CA LEU A 79 37.79 1.07 -4.62
C LEU A 79 39.05 0.89 -5.49
N GLN A 80 40.21 1.02 -4.83
CA GLN A 80 41.50 0.57 -5.34
C GLN A 80 41.38 -0.89 -5.79
N ARG A 81 41.63 -1.11 -7.08
CA ARG A 81 42.11 -2.39 -7.59
C ARG A 81 43.54 -2.18 -8.05
N GLU A 82 44.47 -2.79 -7.33
CA GLU A 82 45.84 -2.95 -7.74
C GLU A 82 45.94 -3.78 -9.03
N GLY A 83 46.75 -3.25 -9.93
CA GLY A 83 47.66 -3.85 -10.83
C GLY A 83 47.23 -4.92 -11.82
N VAL A 84 47.25 -4.55 -13.12
CA VAL A 84 48.11 -5.19 -14.13
C VAL A 84 48.14 -4.27 -15.37
N SER A 85 49.35 -4.04 -15.84
CA SER A 85 49.80 -3.29 -17.00
C SER A 85 49.25 -3.78 -18.34
N GLY A 86 49.06 -2.86 -19.27
CA GLY A 86 48.93 -3.22 -20.69
C GLY A 86 48.39 -2.05 -21.54
N ASP A 87 49.29 -1.39 -22.26
CA ASP A 87 49.05 -0.44 -23.32
C ASP A 87 47.90 -0.81 -24.28
N ARG A 88 47.03 0.16 -24.62
CA ARG A 88 46.71 0.53 -25.99
C ARG A 88 45.52 1.49 -26.12
N GLU A 89 45.81 2.56 -26.85
CA GLU A 89 44.98 3.32 -27.79
C GLU A 89 43.86 4.21 -27.32
N ARG A 90 44.18 5.47 -27.45
CA ARG A 90 43.28 6.64 -27.58
C ARG A 90 42.49 6.50 -28.89
N ALA A 91 41.23 6.17 -28.80
CA ALA A 91 40.22 6.60 -29.76
C ALA A 91 38.84 6.31 -29.16
N ASP A 92 37.92 7.24 -29.33
CA ASP A 92 36.48 7.10 -29.09
C ASP A 92 35.92 7.49 -27.71
N LYS A 93 36.02 8.78 -27.39
CA LYS A 93 35.32 9.40 -26.25
C LYS A 93 34.15 10.33 -26.64
N ARG A 94 33.58 10.22 -27.83
CA ARG A 94 32.44 11.06 -28.24
C ARG A 94 31.12 10.33 -28.46
N GLY A 95 31.05 9.02 -28.30
CA GLY A 95 29.83 8.22 -28.51
C GLY A 95 29.15 7.71 -27.23
N ALA A 96 29.66 8.02 -26.02
CA ALA A 96 29.21 7.38 -24.77
C ALA A 96 28.28 8.26 -23.90
N GLU A 97 28.07 9.52 -24.22
CA GLU A 97 27.22 10.42 -23.42
C GLU A 97 25.76 10.50 -23.88
N GLU A 98 25.47 10.26 -25.17
CA GLU A 98 24.09 10.25 -25.67
C GLU A 98 23.27 9.01 -25.26
N GLY A 99 23.90 7.94 -24.76
CA GLY A 99 23.23 6.68 -24.41
C GLY A 99 22.79 6.55 -22.94
N ARG A 100 23.11 7.50 -22.06
CA ARG A 100 22.80 7.42 -20.63
C ARG A 100 21.44 8.00 -20.25
N GLY A 101 21.03 9.10 -20.86
CA GLY A 101 19.75 9.76 -20.54
C GLY A 101 18.52 8.94 -20.91
N THR A 102 18.58 8.14 -21.98
CA THR A 102 17.45 7.32 -22.46
C THR A 102 17.27 6.01 -21.66
N ARG A 103 18.29 5.55 -20.92
CA ARG A 103 18.20 4.30 -20.13
C ARG A 103 17.55 4.49 -18.78
N ASP A 104 17.63 5.66 -18.15
CA ASP A 104 17.03 5.90 -16.83
C ASP A 104 15.54 6.24 -16.93
N VAL A 105 15.10 7.01 -17.92
CA VAL A 105 13.68 7.26 -18.20
C VAL A 105 12.91 5.97 -18.51
N GLY A 106 13.54 5.01 -19.20
CA GLY A 106 12.96 3.68 -19.45
C GLY A 106 12.84 2.80 -18.20
N ARG A 107 13.71 2.99 -17.20
CA ARG A 107 13.71 2.23 -15.96
C ARG A 107 12.64 2.68 -14.97
N GLU A 108 12.43 3.98 -14.83
CA GLU A 108 11.37 4.51 -13.97
C GLU A 108 9.97 4.25 -14.52
N GLY A 109 9.78 4.39 -15.84
CA GLY A 109 8.55 4.00 -16.50
C GLY A 109 8.24 2.52 -16.33
N GLY A 110 9.25 1.65 -16.41
CA GLY A 110 9.13 0.21 -16.15
C GLY A 110 8.78 -0.12 -14.71
N MET A 111 9.43 0.53 -13.75
CA MET A 111 9.17 0.33 -12.32
C MET A 111 7.76 0.76 -11.92
N ARG A 112 7.28 1.90 -12.42
CA ARG A 112 5.90 2.38 -12.17
C ARG A 112 4.85 1.45 -12.77
N GLU A 113 5.11 0.92 -13.97
CA GLU A 113 4.21 -0.04 -14.60
C GLU A 113 4.19 -1.38 -13.88
N GLU A 114 5.32 -1.82 -13.34
CA GLU A 114 5.44 -3.04 -12.55
C GLU A 114 4.71 -2.90 -11.19
N LEU A 115 4.87 -1.78 -10.49
CA LEU A 115 4.12 -1.46 -9.28
C LEU A 115 2.60 -1.40 -9.54
N ARG A 116 2.19 -0.80 -10.67
CA ARG A 116 0.78 -0.75 -11.06
C ARG A 116 0.22 -2.14 -11.37
N ARG A 117 0.99 -3.01 -12.02
CA ARG A 117 0.61 -4.41 -12.28
C ARG A 117 0.47 -5.18 -10.98
N GLN A 118 1.42 -5.07 -10.07
CA GLN A 118 1.37 -5.70 -8.74
C GLN A 118 0.14 -5.26 -7.96
N ALA A 119 -0.17 -3.96 -7.93
CA ALA A 119 -1.38 -3.44 -7.27
C ALA A 119 -2.68 -3.97 -7.90
N LEU A 120 -2.73 -4.16 -9.22
CA LEU A 120 -3.89 -4.74 -9.92
C LEU A 120 -4.03 -6.25 -9.64
N GLU A 121 -2.92 -6.98 -9.54
CA GLU A 121 -2.92 -8.41 -9.20
C GLU A 121 -3.35 -8.62 -7.75
N GLU A 122 -2.90 -7.80 -6.82
CA GLU A 122 -3.33 -7.83 -5.42
C GLU A 122 -4.84 -7.56 -5.29
N ASP A 123 -5.37 -6.59 -6.02
CA ASP A 123 -6.81 -6.30 -6.04
C ASP A 123 -7.63 -7.47 -6.58
N ARG A 124 -7.19 -8.05 -7.70
CA ARG A 124 -7.84 -9.23 -8.27
C ARG A 124 -7.80 -10.39 -7.29
N GLY A 125 -6.66 -10.63 -6.64
CA GLY A 125 -6.51 -11.66 -5.62
C GLY A 125 -7.44 -11.43 -4.43
N MET A 126 -7.59 -10.18 -3.96
CA MET A 126 -8.49 -9.84 -2.86
C MET A 126 -9.96 -10.03 -3.22
N LYS A 127 -10.37 -9.64 -4.43
CA LYS A 127 -11.74 -9.87 -4.95
C LYS A 127 -12.08 -11.35 -5.04
N TRP A 128 -11.17 -12.18 -5.54
CA TRP A 128 -11.34 -13.63 -5.61
C TRP A 128 -11.48 -14.26 -4.21
N ARG A 129 -10.60 -13.87 -3.28
CA ARG A 129 -10.68 -14.32 -1.88
C ARG A 129 -12.03 -13.97 -1.26
N LEU A 130 -12.48 -12.73 -1.43
CA LEU A 130 -13.77 -12.27 -0.93
C LEU A 130 -14.91 -13.02 -1.59
N GLY A 131 -14.91 -13.17 -2.92
CA GLY A 131 -15.95 -13.87 -3.67
C GLY A 131 -16.13 -15.32 -3.21
N ILE A 132 -15.03 -16.08 -3.08
CA ILE A 132 -15.06 -17.46 -2.60
C ILE A 132 -15.52 -17.53 -1.14
N SER A 133 -15.01 -16.62 -0.27
CA SER A 133 -15.40 -16.60 1.14
C SER A 133 -16.90 -16.34 1.31
N VAL A 134 -17.47 -15.38 0.57
CA VAL A 134 -18.91 -15.08 0.61
C VAL A 134 -19.74 -16.22 0.01
N ALA A 135 -19.31 -16.78 -1.13
CA ALA A 135 -20.00 -17.91 -1.79
C ALA A 135 -20.07 -19.17 -0.90
N CYS A 136 -19.04 -19.40 -0.07
CA CYS A 136 -19.05 -20.53 0.88
C CYS A 136 -19.74 -20.17 2.21
N LEU A 137 -19.69 -18.91 2.64
CA LEU A 137 -20.32 -18.48 3.89
C LEU A 137 -21.85 -18.54 3.81
N ILE A 138 -22.45 -18.15 2.68
CA ILE A 138 -23.91 -18.16 2.53
C ILE A 138 -24.50 -19.57 2.76
N PRO A 139 -24.04 -20.64 2.07
CA PRO A 139 -24.53 -21.98 2.35
C PRO A 139 -24.13 -22.47 3.75
N LEU A 140 -22.95 -22.11 4.26
CA LEU A 140 -22.53 -22.45 5.62
C LEU A 140 -23.51 -21.88 6.66
N MET A 141 -23.85 -20.60 6.56
CA MET A 141 -24.83 -19.95 7.44
C MET A 141 -26.22 -20.57 7.31
N TYR A 142 -26.64 -20.91 6.08
CA TYR A 142 -27.92 -21.53 5.85
C TYR A 142 -28.00 -22.94 6.52
N VAL A 143 -26.93 -23.73 6.36
CA VAL A 143 -26.83 -25.08 6.98
C VAL A 143 -26.71 -25.00 8.51
N ALA A 144 -25.99 -24.02 9.04
CA ALA A 144 -25.83 -23.85 10.49
C ALA A 144 -27.14 -23.38 11.17
N MET A 145 -27.88 -22.50 10.51
CA MET A 145 -29.02 -21.82 11.11
C MET A 145 -30.38 -22.29 10.63
N TYR A 146 -30.47 -23.41 9.86
CA TYR A 146 -31.75 -23.88 9.31
C TYR A 146 -32.81 -24.17 10.38
N HIS A 147 -32.40 -24.64 11.57
CA HIS A 147 -33.28 -24.82 12.72
C HIS A 147 -33.94 -23.52 13.18
N MET A 148 -33.18 -22.45 13.26
CA MET A 148 -33.68 -21.14 13.66
C MET A 148 -34.66 -20.59 12.59
N TYR A 149 -34.35 -20.75 11.31
CA TYR A 149 -35.22 -20.30 10.22
C TYR A 149 -36.56 -21.04 10.24
N HIS A 150 -36.54 -22.33 10.53
CA HIS A 150 -37.76 -23.14 10.60
C HIS A 150 -38.59 -22.80 11.83
N SER A 151 -37.96 -22.68 13.02
CA SER A 151 -38.72 -22.51 14.26
C SER A 151 -39.14 -21.07 14.51
N LEU A 152 -38.29 -20.05 14.18
CA LEU A 152 -38.53 -18.65 14.52
C LEU A 152 -39.22 -17.88 13.39
N LEU A 153 -38.76 -18.08 12.16
CA LEU A 153 -39.26 -17.33 10.99
C LEU A 153 -40.34 -18.05 10.18
N HIS A 154 -40.67 -19.32 10.53
CA HIS A 154 -41.63 -20.15 9.82
C HIS A 154 -41.38 -20.23 8.31
N ILE A 155 -40.11 -20.10 7.90
CA ILE A 155 -39.70 -20.21 6.50
C ILE A 155 -39.73 -21.68 6.14
N PRO A 156 -40.42 -22.10 5.02
CA PRO A 156 -40.45 -23.49 4.61
C PRO A 156 -39.05 -23.94 4.24
N VAL A 157 -38.47 -24.87 5.02
CA VAL A 157 -37.20 -25.50 4.72
C VAL A 157 -37.45 -26.65 3.70
N PRO A 158 -36.65 -26.75 2.64
CA PRO A 158 -36.77 -27.84 1.67
C PRO A 158 -36.74 -29.20 2.33
N GLN A 159 -37.60 -30.12 1.91
CA GLN A 159 -37.71 -31.48 2.49
C GLN A 159 -36.37 -32.23 2.48
N PHE A 160 -35.54 -32.00 1.45
CA PHE A 160 -34.19 -32.54 1.37
C PHE A 160 -33.33 -32.14 2.57
N MET A 161 -33.37 -30.89 3.01
CA MET A 161 -32.60 -30.41 4.16
C MET A 161 -33.01 -31.09 5.46
N LEU A 162 -34.31 -31.29 5.65
CA LEU A 162 -34.83 -32.01 6.81
C LEU A 162 -34.42 -33.48 6.80
N GLN A 163 -34.43 -34.12 5.63
CA GLN A 163 -34.02 -35.52 5.52
C GLN A 163 -32.52 -35.74 5.77
N VAL A 164 -31.66 -34.78 5.34
CA VAL A 164 -30.20 -34.93 5.40
C VAL A 164 -29.61 -34.41 6.72
N PHE A 165 -30.18 -33.37 7.30
CA PHE A 165 -29.56 -32.67 8.44
C PHE A 165 -30.38 -32.71 9.73
N HIS A 166 -31.67 -33.15 9.68
CA HIS A 166 -32.49 -33.19 10.86
C HIS A 166 -32.32 -34.51 11.62
N GLY A 167 -32.33 -34.40 12.95
CA GLY A 167 -32.23 -35.56 13.84
C GLY A 167 -30.79 -35.86 14.28
N ASN A 168 -30.70 -36.51 15.46
CA ASN A 168 -29.41 -36.86 16.06
C ASN A 168 -28.57 -37.81 15.19
N GLU A 169 -29.23 -38.67 14.39
CA GLU A 169 -28.55 -39.59 13.48
C GLU A 169 -27.72 -38.86 12.42
N ASN A 170 -28.17 -37.69 12.00
CA ASN A 170 -27.55 -36.89 10.97
C ASN A 170 -26.59 -35.78 11.50
N ALA A 171 -26.44 -35.68 12.82
CA ALA A 171 -25.60 -34.63 13.45
C ALA A 171 -24.15 -34.63 12.96
N MET A 172 -23.58 -35.80 12.67
CA MET A 172 -22.23 -35.91 12.10
C MET A 172 -22.18 -35.42 10.66
N ILE A 173 -23.20 -35.67 9.85
CA ILE A 173 -23.29 -35.18 8.45
C ILE A 173 -23.38 -33.65 8.46
N LEU A 174 -24.20 -33.12 9.36
CA LEU A 174 -24.32 -31.66 9.57
C LEU A 174 -22.96 -31.02 9.89
N ALA A 175 -22.26 -31.58 10.87
CA ALA A 175 -20.95 -31.05 11.32
C ALA A 175 -19.87 -31.15 10.24
N MET A 176 -19.81 -32.30 9.53
CA MET A 176 -18.88 -32.49 8.41
C MET A 176 -19.18 -31.53 7.25
N THR A 177 -20.45 -31.31 6.92
CA THR A 177 -20.84 -30.37 5.85
C THR A 177 -20.42 -28.94 6.20
N GLN A 178 -20.65 -28.52 7.44
CA GLN A 178 -20.20 -27.20 7.90
C GLN A 178 -18.67 -27.07 7.82
N LEU A 179 -17.92 -28.06 8.27
CA LEU A 179 -16.47 -28.09 8.18
C LEU A 179 -15.98 -28.00 6.72
N LEU A 180 -16.57 -28.81 5.82
CA LEU A 180 -16.22 -28.80 4.39
C LEU A 180 -16.49 -27.45 3.73
N LEU A 181 -17.56 -26.76 4.08
CA LEU A 181 -17.88 -25.42 3.60
C LEU A 181 -16.94 -24.35 4.21
N LEU A 182 -16.43 -24.58 5.42
CA LEU A 182 -15.49 -23.69 6.07
C LEU A 182 -14.06 -23.80 5.49
N LEU A 183 -13.62 -24.99 5.04
CA LEU A 183 -12.24 -25.19 4.55
C LEU A 183 -11.81 -24.22 3.45
N PRO A 184 -12.60 -23.92 2.40
CA PRO A 184 -12.25 -22.92 1.41
C PRO A 184 -12.06 -21.53 2.03
N ILE A 185 -12.88 -21.14 3.01
CA ILE A 185 -12.79 -19.85 3.70
C ILE A 185 -11.47 -19.79 4.48
N LEU A 186 -11.10 -20.83 5.22
CA LEU A 186 -9.83 -20.92 5.94
C LEU A 186 -8.63 -20.82 4.99
N TYR A 187 -8.67 -21.56 3.88
CA TYR A 187 -7.59 -21.55 2.90
C TYR A 187 -7.39 -20.19 2.26
N MET A 188 -8.46 -19.52 1.83
CA MET A 188 -8.40 -18.19 1.25
C MET A 188 -7.88 -17.16 2.25
N ASN A 189 -8.16 -17.31 3.52
CA ASN A 189 -7.84 -16.39 4.60
C ASN A 189 -6.60 -16.80 5.43
N ARG A 190 -5.81 -17.78 4.96
CA ARG A 190 -4.61 -18.30 5.65
C ARG A 190 -3.58 -17.23 6.05
N LYS A 191 -3.56 -16.10 5.32
CA LYS A 191 -2.65 -14.98 5.64
C LYS A 191 -2.90 -14.42 7.04
N PHE A 192 -4.16 -14.35 7.51
CA PHE A 192 -4.46 -13.88 8.87
C PHE A 192 -3.84 -14.78 9.94
N PHE A 193 -3.88 -16.08 9.73
CA PHE A 193 -3.26 -17.04 10.65
C PHE A 193 -1.73 -16.93 10.63
N ALA A 194 -1.13 -16.87 9.42
CA ALA A 194 0.32 -16.79 9.29
C ALA A 194 0.89 -15.50 9.92
N VAL A 195 0.27 -14.35 9.64
CA VAL A 195 0.69 -13.06 10.20
C VAL A 195 0.34 -12.98 11.68
N GLY A 196 -0.89 -13.36 12.06
CA GLY A 196 -1.38 -13.26 13.43
C GLY A 196 -0.58 -14.09 14.41
N PHE A 197 -0.27 -15.35 14.09
CA PHE A 197 0.57 -16.19 14.96
C PHE A 197 2.04 -15.77 14.95
N LYS A 198 2.57 -15.27 13.82
CA LYS A 198 3.93 -14.74 13.77
C LYS A 198 4.08 -13.51 14.67
N THR A 199 3.18 -12.56 14.61
CA THR A 199 3.21 -11.34 15.47
C THR A 199 3.00 -11.67 16.93
N LEU A 200 2.14 -12.65 17.23
CA LEU A 200 1.94 -13.17 18.58
C LEU A 200 3.23 -13.81 19.15
N ALA A 201 3.91 -14.64 18.35
CA ALA A 201 5.18 -15.26 18.77
C ALA A 201 6.28 -14.23 19.04
N HIS A 202 6.24 -13.07 18.40
CA HIS A 202 7.16 -11.96 18.64
C HIS A 202 6.70 -11.02 19.78
N LEU A 203 5.69 -11.41 20.58
CA LEU A 203 5.11 -10.63 21.68
C LEU A 203 4.64 -9.23 21.24
N ASN A 204 4.18 -9.11 20.02
CA ASN A 204 3.66 -7.87 19.46
C ASN A 204 2.29 -8.10 18.78
N PRO A 205 1.27 -8.52 19.57
CA PRO A 205 -0.03 -8.87 19.04
C PRO A 205 -0.71 -7.68 18.35
N ASN A 206 -1.37 -7.98 17.25
CA ASN A 206 -2.15 -7.04 16.47
C ASN A 206 -3.57 -7.56 16.22
N MET A 207 -4.36 -6.82 15.45
CA MET A 207 -5.72 -7.24 15.07
C MET A 207 -5.74 -8.61 14.39
N ASP A 208 -4.74 -8.92 13.55
CA ASP A 208 -4.64 -10.23 12.88
C ASP A 208 -4.40 -11.37 13.89
N SER A 209 -3.67 -11.10 14.99
CA SER A 209 -3.46 -12.06 16.09
C SER A 209 -4.78 -12.41 16.80
N LEU A 210 -5.62 -11.39 17.08
CA LEU A 210 -6.93 -11.59 17.69
C LEU A 210 -7.84 -12.44 16.79
N ILE A 211 -7.85 -12.16 15.49
CA ILE A 211 -8.60 -12.91 14.51
C ILE A 211 -8.12 -14.37 14.44
N ALA A 212 -6.80 -14.57 14.38
CA ALA A 212 -6.19 -15.89 14.31
C ALA A 212 -6.55 -16.74 15.53
N ILE A 213 -6.47 -16.19 16.74
CA ILE A 213 -6.84 -16.87 17.99
C ILE A 213 -8.34 -17.20 17.98
N GLY A 214 -9.21 -16.21 17.73
CA GLY A 214 -10.66 -16.40 17.76
C GLY A 214 -11.15 -17.43 16.76
N ALA A 215 -10.70 -17.32 15.48
CA ALA A 215 -11.06 -18.29 14.46
C ALA A 215 -10.49 -19.69 14.75
N SER A 216 -9.25 -19.79 15.25
CA SER A 216 -8.65 -21.08 15.63
C SER A 216 -9.37 -21.73 16.80
N ALA A 217 -9.78 -20.94 17.79
CA ALA A 217 -10.57 -21.45 18.93
C ALA A 217 -11.93 -21.99 18.47
N ALA A 218 -12.63 -21.25 17.61
CA ALA A 218 -13.92 -21.71 17.06
C ALA A 218 -13.79 -22.99 16.25
N VAL A 219 -12.77 -23.08 15.37
CA VAL A 219 -12.49 -24.30 14.59
C VAL A 219 -12.09 -25.47 15.52
N GLY A 220 -11.20 -25.21 16.49
CA GLY A 220 -10.74 -26.22 17.43
C GLY A 220 -11.89 -26.77 18.28
N TYR A 221 -12.77 -25.89 18.77
CA TYR A 221 -13.96 -26.29 19.50
C TYR A 221 -14.93 -27.09 18.60
N GLY A 222 -15.17 -26.65 17.36
CA GLY A 222 -16.01 -27.38 16.41
C GLY A 222 -15.52 -28.81 16.14
N ILE A 223 -14.19 -28.98 15.96
CA ILE A 223 -13.57 -30.30 15.82
C ILE A 223 -13.77 -31.13 17.11
N PHE A 224 -13.57 -30.53 18.29
CA PHE A 224 -13.85 -31.19 19.55
C PHE A 224 -15.33 -31.62 19.64
N ALA A 225 -16.26 -30.74 19.29
CA ALA A 225 -17.69 -31.06 19.27
C ALA A 225 -18.00 -32.25 18.32
N MET A 226 -17.36 -32.30 17.14
CA MET A 226 -17.50 -33.46 16.23
C MET A 226 -17.06 -34.77 16.88
N TYR A 227 -15.93 -34.78 17.62
CA TYR A 227 -15.51 -35.97 18.37
C TYR A 227 -16.55 -36.37 19.43
N ARG A 228 -17.14 -35.38 20.14
CA ARG A 228 -18.19 -35.64 21.13
C ARG A 228 -19.49 -36.20 20.51
N ILE A 229 -19.86 -35.65 19.35
CA ILE A 229 -21.00 -36.16 18.55
C ILE A 229 -20.74 -37.62 18.14
N GLY A 230 -19.56 -37.91 17.58
CA GLY A 230 -19.19 -39.27 17.18
C GLY A 230 -19.22 -40.28 18.36
N TRP A 231 -18.69 -39.86 19.52
CA TRP A 231 -18.74 -40.65 20.75
C TRP A 231 -20.19 -40.89 21.19
N GLY A 232 -21.03 -39.83 21.21
CA GLY A 232 -22.44 -39.95 21.59
C GLY A 232 -23.24 -40.90 20.70
N LEU A 233 -23.03 -40.84 19.38
CA LEU A 233 -23.66 -41.76 18.42
C LEU A 233 -23.22 -43.18 18.66
N GLY A 234 -21.93 -43.45 18.88
CA GLY A 234 -21.40 -44.80 19.13
C GLY A 234 -21.88 -45.43 20.45
N HIS A 235 -22.28 -44.62 21.43
CA HIS A 235 -22.71 -45.06 22.76
C HIS A 235 -24.20 -44.85 23.04
N GLY A 236 -25.01 -44.45 22.04
CA GLY A 236 -26.45 -44.26 22.16
C GLY A 236 -26.85 -43.08 23.07
N ASN A 237 -25.95 -42.11 23.30
CA ASN A 237 -26.22 -40.97 24.17
C ASN A 237 -26.78 -39.80 23.35
N ALA A 238 -28.11 -39.76 23.19
CA ALA A 238 -28.81 -38.76 22.38
C ALA A 238 -28.67 -37.34 22.95
N GLU A 239 -28.66 -37.16 24.26
CA GLU A 239 -28.52 -35.86 24.92
C GLU A 239 -27.14 -35.22 24.61
N LEU A 240 -26.10 -36.05 24.63
CA LEU A 240 -24.75 -35.58 24.27
C LEU A 240 -24.67 -35.11 22.81
N VAL A 241 -25.29 -35.88 21.89
CA VAL A 241 -25.32 -35.54 20.46
C VAL A 241 -26.07 -34.24 20.23
N GLU A 242 -27.25 -34.09 20.81
CA GLU A 242 -28.08 -32.89 20.69
C GLU A 242 -27.34 -31.65 21.18
N ARG A 243 -26.73 -31.73 22.38
CA ARG A 243 -25.97 -30.63 22.94
C ARG A 243 -24.85 -30.14 22.02
N TYR A 244 -23.99 -31.01 21.51
CA TYR A 244 -22.85 -30.64 20.70
C TYR A 244 -23.21 -30.36 19.24
N SER A 245 -24.35 -30.81 18.72
CA SER A 245 -24.81 -30.50 17.37
C SER A 245 -25.24 -29.03 17.20
N HIS A 246 -25.68 -28.39 18.30
CA HIS A 246 -26.03 -26.95 18.31
C HIS A 246 -24.83 -26.04 18.52
N ASP A 247 -23.72 -26.53 19.05
CA ASP A 247 -22.54 -25.73 19.46
C ASP A 247 -21.33 -26.04 18.58
N LEU A 248 -21.45 -26.01 17.26
CA LEU A 248 -20.34 -26.33 16.36
C LEU A 248 -19.39 -25.17 16.09
N TYR A 249 -19.86 -23.91 16.12
CA TYR A 249 -19.12 -22.65 15.89
C TYR A 249 -18.34 -22.54 14.59
N PHE A 250 -18.52 -23.43 13.61
CA PHE A 250 -17.87 -23.33 12.30
C PHE A 250 -18.34 -22.11 11.52
N GLU A 251 -19.64 -21.79 11.59
CA GLU A 251 -20.22 -20.58 10.99
C GLU A 251 -19.65 -19.30 11.60
N SER A 252 -19.36 -19.31 12.91
CA SER A 252 -18.75 -18.19 13.60
C SER A 252 -17.32 -17.91 13.10
N ALA A 253 -16.50 -18.96 12.93
CA ALA A 253 -15.18 -18.84 12.33
C ALA A 253 -15.25 -18.30 10.89
N GLY A 254 -16.17 -18.86 10.06
CA GLY A 254 -16.39 -18.41 8.69
C GLY A 254 -16.84 -16.96 8.61
N THR A 255 -17.76 -16.56 9.48
CA THR A 255 -18.28 -15.19 9.56
C THR A 255 -17.19 -14.18 9.95
N ILE A 256 -16.41 -14.46 10.99
CA ILE A 256 -15.31 -13.61 11.43
C ILE A 256 -14.33 -13.38 10.27
N LEU A 257 -13.85 -14.45 9.63
CA LEU A 257 -12.87 -14.36 8.54
C LEU A 257 -13.41 -13.63 7.32
N THR A 258 -14.66 -13.89 6.95
CA THR A 258 -15.27 -13.27 5.78
C THR A 258 -15.56 -11.78 6.03
N LEU A 259 -16.14 -11.44 7.19
CA LEU A 259 -16.47 -10.05 7.52
C LEU A 259 -15.22 -9.17 7.59
N ILE A 260 -14.14 -9.70 8.16
CA ILE A 260 -12.85 -8.99 8.20
C ILE A 260 -12.27 -8.84 6.79
N THR A 261 -12.41 -9.86 5.93
CA THR A 261 -11.98 -9.75 4.52
C THR A 261 -12.78 -8.68 3.77
N VAL A 262 -14.09 -8.55 4.04
CA VAL A 262 -14.92 -7.43 3.53
C VAL A 262 -14.36 -6.10 4.02
N GLY A 263 -14.09 -5.97 5.32
CA GLY A 263 -13.52 -4.76 5.91
C GLY A 263 -12.18 -4.36 5.27
N LYS A 264 -11.26 -5.31 5.10
CA LYS A 264 -9.97 -5.09 4.42
C LYS A 264 -10.12 -4.71 2.96
N TYR A 265 -11.09 -5.30 2.26
CA TYR A 265 -11.38 -4.91 0.87
C TYR A 265 -11.91 -3.47 0.77
N LEU A 266 -12.83 -3.07 1.65
CA LEU A 266 -13.35 -1.71 1.68
C LEU A 266 -12.25 -0.69 2.05
N GLU A 267 -11.41 -1.02 3.01
CA GLU A 267 -10.24 -0.22 3.40
C GLU A 267 -9.27 -0.02 2.22
N SER A 268 -8.89 -1.11 1.55
CA SER A 268 -8.00 -1.08 0.38
C SER A 268 -8.60 -0.25 -0.77
N ARG A 269 -9.90 -0.40 -1.03
CA ARG A 269 -10.61 0.37 -2.06
C ARG A 269 -10.65 1.87 -1.73
N SER A 270 -10.85 2.24 -0.46
CA SER A 270 -10.84 3.64 -0.02
C SER A 270 -9.45 4.26 -0.18
N LYS A 271 -8.41 3.55 0.25
CA LYS A 271 -7.01 4.00 0.13
C LYS A 271 -6.61 4.23 -1.33
N ARG A 272 -6.99 3.32 -2.24
CA ARG A 272 -6.70 3.49 -3.67
C ARG A 272 -7.32 4.73 -4.28
N LYS A 273 -8.58 5.03 -3.96
CA LYS A 273 -9.22 6.25 -4.47
C LYS A 273 -8.45 7.52 -4.08
N THR A 274 -7.87 7.53 -2.89
CA THR A 274 -7.04 8.65 -2.43
C THR A 274 -5.69 8.66 -3.16
N GLY A 275 -5.05 7.50 -3.34
CA GLY A 275 -3.80 7.37 -4.10
C GLY A 275 -3.95 7.75 -5.57
N ASP A 276 -5.04 7.35 -6.23
CA ASP A 276 -5.34 7.73 -7.62
C ASP A 276 -5.47 9.25 -7.79
N ALA A 277 -6.05 9.95 -6.80
CA ALA A 277 -6.15 11.41 -6.82
C ALA A 277 -4.77 12.07 -6.74
N ILE A 278 -3.88 11.58 -5.88
CA ILE A 278 -2.50 12.07 -5.76
C ILE A 278 -1.73 11.83 -7.06
N THR A 279 -1.84 10.63 -7.64
CA THR A 279 -1.18 10.31 -8.92
C THR A 279 -1.63 11.26 -10.04
N ARG A 280 -2.92 11.60 -10.11
CA ARG A 280 -3.43 12.59 -11.07
C ARG A 280 -2.84 13.98 -10.87
N LEU A 281 -2.60 14.40 -9.64
CA LEU A 281 -1.91 15.67 -9.36
C LEU A 281 -0.45 15.61 -9.82
N MET A 282 0.24 14.49 -9.61
CA MET A 282 1.62 14.29 -10.10
C MET A 282 1.69 14.31 -11.64
N ASP A 283 0.68 13.76 -12.32
CA ASP A 283 0.62 13.74 -13.79
C ASP A 283 0.40 15.14 -14.42
N LEU A 284 0.06 16.17 -13.62
CA LEU A 284 -0.04 17.56 -14.08
C LEU A 284 1.34 18.20 -14.31
N SER A 285 2.41 17.70 -13.71
CA SER A 285 3.75 18.24 -13.91
C SER A 285 4.31 17.81 -15.27
N PRO A 286 4.78 18.71 -16.13
CA PRO A 286 5.42 18.32 -17.37
C PRO A 286 6.75 17.60 -17.10
N ARG A 287 7.03 16.56 -17.89
CA ARG A 287 8.27 15.77 -17.74
C ARG A 287 9.51 16.48 -18.29
N LEU A 288 9.32 17.38 -19.24
CA LEU A 288 10.38 18.11 -19.93
C LEU A 288 10.18 19.60 -19.73
N ALA A 289 11.29 20.31 -19.57
CA ALA A 289 11.37 21.75 -19.51
C ALA A 289 12.26 22.26 -20.64
N VAL A 290 11.87 23.36 -21.30
CA VAL A 290 12.72 24.05 -22.27
C VAL A 290 13.53 25.11 -21.51
N VAL A 291 14.82 24.91 -21.39
CA VAL A 291 15.74 25.81 -20.67
C VAL A 291 16.64 26.52 -21.66
N LEU A 292 16.95 27.78 -21.40
CA LEU A 292 17.87 28.58 -22.18
C LEU A 292 19.29 28.40 -21.63
N GLY A 293 20.18 27.81 -22.40
CA GLY A 293 21.60 27.69 -22.02
C GLY A 293 22.35 29.03 -21.98
N GLU A 294 23.53 29.06 -21.38
CA GLU A 294 24.41 30.24 -21.34
C GLU A 294 24.78 30.72 -22.75
N ASP A 295 24.75 29.83 -23.72
CA ASP A 295 24.97 30.11 -25.15
C ASP A 295 23.74 30.70 -25.86
N GLY A 296 22.62 30.87 -25.16
CA GLY A 296 21.37 31.38 -25.70
C GLY A 296 20.58 30.35 -26.52
N GLN A 297 20.99 29.06 -26.52
CA GLN A 297 20.26 28.01 -27.23
C GLN A 297 19.20 27.38 -26.34
N GLU A 298 18.03 27.06 -26.93
CA GLU A 298 16.98 26.30 -26.28
C GLU A 298 17.38 24.82 -26.16
N ARG A 299 17.27 24.26 -24.96
CA ARG A 299 17.52 22.83 -24.70
C ARG A 299 16.33 22.26 -23.96
N GLU A 300 15.84 21.11 -24.43
CA GLU A 300 14.88 20.30 -23.67
C GLU A 300 15.63 19.43 -22.67
N ILE A 301 15.32 19.61 -21.39
CA ILE A 301 15.88 18.82 -20.30
C ILE A 301 14.74 18.24 -19.45
N PRO A 302 14.95 17.12 -18.74
CA PRO A 302 14.01 16.64 -17.72
C PRO A 302 13.72 17.74 -16.70
N THR A 303 12.46 17.90 -16.31
CA THR A 303 12.06 18.95 -15.33
C THR A 303 12.79 18.79 -14.01
N GLU A 304 13.20 17.57 -13.67
CA GLU A 304 13.97 17.24 -12.45
C GLU A 304 15.41 17.76 -12.47
N GLU A 305 15.96 18.04 -13.66
CA GLU A 305 17.31 18.60 -13.83
C GLU A 305 17.35 20.12 -13.81
N VAL A 306 16.18 20.78 -13.83
CA VAL A 306 16.11 22.25 -13.74
C VAL A 306 16.62 22.72 -12.38
N CYS A 307 17.58 23.62 -12.38
CA CYS A 307 18.17 24.20 -11.19
C CYS A 307 17.57 25.58 -10.86
N ARG A 308 17.64 25.96 -9.60
CA ARG A 308 17.23 27.30 -9.17
C ARG A 308 18.10 28.35 -9.83
N GLY A 309 17.46 29.32 -10.49
CA GLY A 309 18.13 30.39 -11.25
C GLY A 309 18.16 30.16 -12.75
N ASP A 310 17.92 28.96 -13.22
CA ASP A 310 17.82 28.66 -14.66
C ASP A 310 16.74 29.48 -15.33
N ILE A 311 16.95 29.80 -16.59
CA ILE A 311 15.97 30.51 -17.41
C ILE A 311 15.22 29.49 -18.25
N PHE A 312 13.93 29.39 -18.07
CA PHE A 312 13.08 28.49 -18.83
C PHE A 312 12.03 29.22 -19.65
N LEU A 313 11.58 28.56 -20.73
CA LEU A 313 10.67 29.10 -21.70
C LEU A 313 9.34 28.34 -21.65
N VAL A 314 8.23 29.08 -21.64
CA VAL A 314 6.90 28.49 -21.67
C VAL A 314 6.18 28.96 -22.93
N LYS A 315 6.06 28.03 -23.88
CA LYS A 315 5.39 28.27 -25.17
C LYS A 315 3.86 28.22 -25.00
N PRO A 316 3.08 28.82 -25.92
CA PRO A 316 1.63 28.69 -25.91
C PRO A 316 1.18 27.23 -25.92
N GLY A 317 0.24 26.87 -25.06
CA GLY A 317 -0.25 25.49 -24.90
C GLY A 317 0.65 24.59 -24.05
N SER A 318 1.80 25.06 -23.55
CA SER A 318 2.68 24.29 -22.68
C SER A 318 2.36 24.52 -21.21
N LEU A 319 2.65 23.49 -20.40
CA LEU A 319 2.61 23.61 -18.94
C LEU A 319 3.87 24.27 -18.40
N VAL A 320 3.74 25.03 -17.33
CA VAL A 320 4.84 25.63 -16.58
C VAL A 320 5.59 24.51 -15.84
N PRO A 321 6.90 24.29 -16.07
CA PRO A 321 7.62 23.16 -15.49
C PRO A 321 7.94 23.32 -14.00
N VAL A 322 8.33 24.52 -13.57
CA VAL A 322 8.73 24.83 -12.19
C VAL A 322 8.21 26.20 -11.78
N ASP A 323 8.17 26.50 -10.48
CA ASP A 323 7.76 27.82 -10.03
C ASP A 323 8.82 28.86 -10.39
N GLY A 324 8.40 30.01 -10.90
CA GLY A 324 9.32 31.04 -11.34
C GLY A 324 8.73 32.44 -11.41
N THR A 325 9.57 33.36 -11.85
CA THR A 325 9.20 34.76 -12.09
C THR A 325 9.40 35.10 -13.57
N VAL A 326 8.41 35.74 -14.17
CA VAL A 326 8.46 36.18 -15.58
C VAL A 326 9.50 37.28 -15.74
N LEU A 327 10.50 37.08 -16.62
CA LEU A 327 11.52 38.04 -16.98
C LEU A 327 11.10 38.87 -18.21
N GLU A 328 10.51 38.17 -19.21
CA GLU A 328 10.10 38.76 -20.49
C GLU A 328 8.82 38.06 -20.98
N GLY A 329 8.00 38.77 -21.72
CA GLY A 329 6.77 38.28 -22.31
C GLY A 329 5.54 38.67 -21.52
N ALA A 330 4.37 38.38 -22.12
CA ALA A 330 3.07 38.52 -21.47
C ALA A 330 2.14 37.42 -22.02
N SER A 331 1.35 36.83 -21.15
CA SER A 331 0.40 35.78 -21.51
C SER A 331 -0.72 35.62 -20.50
N SER A 332 -1.80 34.99 -20.90
CA SER A 332 -2.82 34.48 -19.99
C SER A 332 -2.48 33.04 -19.59
N VAL A 333 -2.43 32.78 -18.29
CA VAL A 333 -2.11 31.47 -17.71
C VAL A 333 -3.32 30.93 -16.98
N ASP A 334 -3.69 29.70 -17.32
CA ASP A 334 -4.77 28.97 -16.66
C ASP A 334 -4.21 28.30 -15.40
N GLU A 335 -4.62 28.79 -14.25
CA GLU A 335 -4.21 28.31 -12.93
C GLU A 335 -5.29 27.43 -12.27
N ALA A 336 -6.35 27.07 -13.00
CA ALA A 336 -7.51 26.35 -12.45
C ALA A 336 -7.15 25.03 -11.78
N ALA A 337 -6.13 24.32 -12.27
CA ALA A 337 -5.66 23.06 -11.69
C ALA A 337 -5.10 23.23 -10.27
N ILE A 338 -4.59 24.41 -9.92
CA ILE A 338 -3.96 24.71 -8.62
C ILE A 338 -4.88 25.56 -7.73
N THR A 339 -5.49 26.60 -8.30
CA THR A 339 -6.33 27.57 -7.54
C THR A 339 -7.80 27.22 -7.52
N GLY A 340 -8.28 26.43 -8.50
CA GLY A 340 -9.70 26.16 -8.73
C GLY A 340 -10.45 27.27 -9.46
N GLU A 341 -9.81 28.40 -9.78
CA GLU A 341 -10.41 29.52 -10.51
C GLU A 341 -10.34 29.28 -12.02
N SER A 342 -11.49 29.26 -12.68
CA SER A 342 -11.59 28.95 -14.12
C SER A 342 -11.19 30.09 -15.05
N ILE A 343 -10.97 31.30 -14.53
CA ILE A 343 -10.62 32.47 -15.34
C ILE A 343 -9.09 32.54 -15.45
N PRO A 344 -8.52 32.49 -16.68
CA PRO A 344 -7.09 32.64 -16.86
C PRO A 344 -6.57 33.99 -16.32
N VAL A 345 -5.42 33.95 -15.67
CA VAL A 345 -4.78 35.12 -15.07
C VAL A 345 -3.75 35.70 -16.05
N GLU A 346 -3.80 37.00 -16.30
CA GLU A 346 -2.76 37.66 -17.08
C GLU A 346 -1.46 37.74 -16.30
N LYS A 347 -0.37 37.33 -16.95
CA LYS A 347 1.00 37.37 -16.42
C LYS A 347 1.87 38.26 -17.30
N GLN A 348 2.59 39.14 -16.66
CA GLN A 348 3.54 40.05 -17.29
C GLN A 348 4.87 40.05 -16.54
N LYS A 349 5.83 40.79 -17.03
CA LYS A 349 7.17 40.90 -16.41
C LYS A 349 7.08 41.21 -14.92
N GLY A 350 7.69 40.39 -14.10
CA GLY A 350 7.73 40.50 -12.64
C GLY A 350 6.71 39.64 -11.93
N ASP A 351 5.72 39.08 -12.65
CA ASP A 351 4.70 38.23 -12.05
C ASP A 351 5.24 36.81 -11.80
N ARG A 352 4.63 36.12 -10.84
CA ARG A 352 4.94 34.73 -10.54
C ARG A 352 4.14 33.77 -11.39
N VAL A 353 4.78 32.68 -11.84
CA VAL A 353 4.16 31.53 -12.46
C VAL A 353 4.33 30.30 -11.58
N VAL A 354 3.34 29.43 -11.58
CA VAL A 354 3.29 28.24 -10.71
C VAL A 354 3.40 27.00 -11.58
N SER A 355 4.14 26.02 -11.10
CA SER A 355 4.29 24.71 -11.75
C SER A 355 2.92 24.06 -12.02
N ALA A 356 2.80 23.32 -13.13
CA ALA A 356 1.59 22.65 -13.60
C ALA A 356 0.43 23.56 -14.04
N THR A 357 0.63 24.88 -14.11
CA THR A 357 -0.33 25.79 -14.75
C THR A 357 -0.11 25.85 -16.26
N MET A 358 -1.17 26.13 -17.03
CA MET A 358 -1.11 26.08 -18.49
C MET A 358 -1.04 27.47 -19.12
N ASN A 359 -0.01 27.70 -19.90
CA ASN A 359 0.12 28.91 -20.71
C ASN A 359 -0.82 28.86 -21.93
N LYS A 360 -1.73 29.83 -22.08
CA LYS A 360 -2.78 29.78 -23.11
C LYS A 360 -2.40 30.48 -24.42
N ALA A 361 -1.74 31.62 -24.35
CA ALA A 361 -1.64 32.51 -25.52
C ALA A 361 -0.21 32.94 -25.87
N GLY A 362 0.43 33.72 -25.00
CA GLY A 362 1.71 34.35 -25.27
C GLY A 362 2.91 33.46 -24.96
N PHE A 363 4.07 34.01 -25.17
CA PHE A 363 5.34 33.40 -24.82
C PHE A 363 5.85 34.00 -23.50
N LEU A 364 6.32 33.15 -22.59
CA LEU A 364 6.88 33.59 -21.33
C LEU A 364 8.32 33.07 -21.17
N LYS A 365 9.23 33.96 -20.84
CA LYS A 365 10.61 33.68 -20.41
C LYS A 365 10.68 33.88 -18.91
N CYS A 366 10.95 32.83 -18.17
CA CYS A 366 10.87 32.83 -16.72
C CYS A 366 12.18 32.38 -16.09
N ARG A 367 12.46 32.87 -14.89
CA ARG A 367 13.57 32.37 -14.05
C ARG A 367 13.00 31.41 -13.02
N ALA A 368 13.63 30.25 -12.85
CA ALA A 368 13.27 29.26 -11.85
C ALA A 368 13.59 29.77 -10.43
N ASP A 369 12.58 29.91 -9.59
CA ASP A 369 12.70 30.33 -8.20
C ASP A 369 12.63 29.17 -7.23
N ARG A 370 11.76 28.16 -7.52
CA ARG A 370 11.61 26.93 -6.75
C ARG A 370 11.56 25.74 -7.70
N VAL A 371 12.29 24.69 -7.38
CA VAL A 371 12.50 23.50 -8.22
C VAL A 371 12.31 22.22 -7.41
N GLY A 372 12.04 21.11 -8.08
CA GLY A 372 11.92 19.80 -7.45
C GLY A 372 10.86 19.75 -6.34
N GLU A 373 11.25 19.31 -5.15
CA GLU A 373 10.35 19.17 -3.98
C GLU A 373 9.86 20.52 -3.41
N ASP A 374 10.54 21.64 -3.74
CA ASP A 374 10.17 22.96 -3.25
C ASP A 374 9.11 23.67 -4.09
N THR A 375 8.68 23.09 -5.23
CA THR A 375 7.61 23.65 -6.06
C THR A 375 6.28 23.63 -5.32
N THR A 376 5.41 24.60 -5.66
CA THR A 376 4.07 24.70 -5.07
C THR A 376 3.26 23.41 -5.26
N LEU A 377 3.33 22.79 -6.45
CA LEU A 377 2.67 21.52 -6.72
C LEU A 377 3.21 20.39 -5.80
N SER A 378 4.53 20.26 -5.67
CA SER A 378 5.16 19.25 -4.80
C SER A 378 4.76 19.44 -3.34
N GLN A 379 4.65 20.67 -2.86
CA GLN A 379 4.18 20.97 -1.51
C GLN A 379 2.70 20.61 -1.30
N ILE A 380 1.84 20.84 -2.32
CA ILE A 380 0.43 20.43 -2.27
C ILE A 380 0.33 18.90 -2.22
N ILE A 381 1.07 18.18 -3.07
CA ILE A 381 1.11 16.72 -3.08
C ILE A 381 1.52 16.20 -1.71
N ARG A 382 2.59 16.73 -1.14
CA ARG A 382 3.08 16.35 0.18
C ARG A 382 2.04 16.59 1.28
N LEU A 383 1.34 17.73 1.28
CA LEU A 383 0.27 18.01 2.25
C LEU A 383 -0.89 17.01 2.13
N VAL A 384 -1.27 16.64 0.89
CA VAL A 384 -2.32 15.63 0.66
C VAL A 384 -1.86 14.24 1.10
N GLU A 385 -0.60 13.88 0.85
CA GLU A 385 0.00 12.63 1.32
C GLU A 385 0.04 12.54 2.85
N GLU A 386 0.48 13.62 3.52
CA GLU A 386 0.51 13.70 4.99
C GLU A 386 -0.90 13.61 5.59
N ALA A 387 -1.87 14.31 4.99
CA ALA A 387 -3.28 14.25 5.42
C ALA A 387 -3.90 12.88 5.19
N GLY A 388 -3.63 12.25 4.03
CA GLY A 388 -4.12 10.92 3.69
C GLY A 388 -3.43 9.79 4.48
N GLY A 389 -2.14 9.99 4.84
CA GLY A 389 -1.35 9.04 5.63
C GLY A 389 -1.65 9.08 7.13
N SER A 390 -2.37 10.11 7.62
CA SER A 390 -2.76 10.19 9.03
C SER A 390 -3.68 9.02 9.38
N LYS A 391 -3.29 8.25 10.40
CA LYS A 391 -4.07 7.11 10.89
C LYS A 391 -5.42 7.59 11.39
N ALA A 392 -6.50 7.01 10.90
CA ALA A 392 -7.80 7.21 11.53
C ALA A 392 -7.67 6.88 13.04
N PRO A 393 -8.08 7.77 13.96
CA PRO A 393 -7.93 7.58 15.41
C PRO A 393 -8.54 6.25 15.88
N ILE A 394 -9.58 5.78 15.20
CA ILE A 394 -10.28 4.53 15.51
C ILE A 394 -9.42 3.28 15.21
N ALA A 395 -8.58 3.32 14.17
CA ALA A 395 -7.69 2.21 13.87
C ALA A 395 -6.56 2.09 14.90
N GLN A 396 -6.02 3.22 15.37
CA GLN A 396 -5.04 3.23 16.47
C GLN A 396 -5.63 2.71 17.78
N LEU A 397 -6.90 3.02 18.05
CA LEU A 397 -7.60 2.54 19.24
C LEU A 397 -7.79 1.02 19.16
N ALA A 398 -8.22 0.49 18.01
CA ALA A 398 -8.38 -0.95 17.81
C ALA A 398 -7.06 -1.72 17.99
N ASP A 399 -5.94 -1.19 17.48
CA ASP A 399 -4.61 -1.79 17.66
C ASP A 399 -4.16 -1.75 19.14
N LYS A 400 -4.43 -0.64 19.85
CA LYS A 400 -4.14 -0.54 21.28
C LYS A 400 -4.97 -1.52 22.10
N VAL A 401 -6.26 -1.64 21.80
CA VAL A 401 -7.15 -2.60 22.46
C VAL A 401 -6.67 -4.03 22.22
N ALA A 402 -6.35 -4.38 20.97
CA ALA A 402 -5.80 -5.70 20.63
C ALA A 402 -4.49 -5.98 21.39
N GLY A 403 -3.59 -4.99 21.49
CA GLY A 403 -2.32 -5.11 22.22
C GLY A 403 -2.46 -5.36 23.73
N VAL A 404 -3.59 -4.96 24.34
CA VAL A 404 -3.88 -5.21 25.76
C VAL A 404 -4.71 -6.48 25.95
N PHE A 405 -5.63 -6.79 25.03
CA PHE A 405 -6.62 -7.86 25.17
C PHE A 405 -6.09 -9.24 24.78
N VAL A 406 -5.10 -9.29 23.88
CA VAL A 406 -4.56 -10.57 23.36
C VAL A 406 -3.55 -11.23 24.29
N PRO A 407 -2.66 -10.53 25.01
CA PRO A 407 -1.82 -11.17 26.04
C PRO A 407 -2.60 -11.64 27.24
#